data_4e0c5490a43d039ae0ed31c38b224da1
#
_entry.id   4e0c5490a43d039ae0ed31c38b224da1
#
_cell.length_a   1.000
_cell.length_b   1.000
_cell.length_c   1.000
_cell.angle_alpha   90.00
_cell.angle_beta   90.00
_cell.angle_gamma   90.00
#
_symmetry.space_group_name_H-M   'P 1'
#
loop_
_entity.id
_entity.type
_entity.pdbx_description
1 polymer ?
#
loop_
_entity_poly.entity_id
_entity_poly.type
_entity_poly.pdbx_seq_one_letter_code
_entity_poly.pdbx_strand_id
1 'polypeptide(L)'
;KIGADTIRYMYAGAPVANDVRFGYNLGDEARRKLLSFWNIFTFFNTYAQIDKPVLEGYQPAFGKLTPTDRWLGLRTNAFIKRATEVMDDYKTYLLVKDFEVFVDDISNWYIRTNRRRFWKTEDEADKMVAYWALFYALNTCVQVMSPIIPFMTEHIWQELTRKVMPNAPISVHLSDW
;
A
#
# COMPACT_ATOMS: atom_id res chain seq x y z
N LYS A 1 16.22 -5.99 -17.68
CA LYS A 1 16.79 -6.19 -16.33
C LYS A 1 15.62 -6.35 -15.34
N ILE A 2 15.68 -7.39 -14.51
CA ILE A 2 14.76 -7.61 -13.40
C ILE A 2 15.33 -6.83 -12.22
N GLY A 3 14.52 -5.97 -11.57
CA GLY A 3 14.97 -5.17 -10.42
C GLY A 3 15.16 -6.02 -9.16
N ALA A 4 15.93 -5.51 -8.18
CA ALA A 4 16.21 -6.20 -6.92
C ALA A 4 14.93 -6.55 -6.15
N ASP A 5 13.99 -5.61 -6.02
CA ASP A 5 12.70 -5.84 -5.35
C ASP A 5 11.87 -6.93 -6.04
N THR A 6 11.91 -7.00 -7.37
CA THR A 6 11.20 -8.06 -8.11
C THR A 6 11.75 -9.45 -7.76
N ILE A 7 13.08 -9.57 -7.66
CA ILE A 7 13.72 -10.84 -7.28
C ILE A 7 13.38 -11.20 -5.84
N ARG A 8 13.49 -10.24 -4.91
CA ARG A 8 13.14 -10.43 -3.49
C ARG A 8 11.67 -10.84 -3.34
N TYR A 9 10.77 -10.16 -4.03
CA TYR A 9 9.33 -10.44 -4.02
C TYR A 9 9.02 -11.84 -4.53
N MET A 10 9.63 -12.24 -5.64
CA MET A 10 9.49 -13.57 -6.22
C MET A 10 9.91 -14.67 -5.23
N TYR A 11 11.08 -14.52 -4.60
CA TYR A 11 11.57 -15.50 -3.63
C TYR A 11 10.77 -15.50 -2.33
N ALA A 12 10.37 -14.33 -1.82
CA ALA A 12 9.53 -14.23 -0.64
C ALA A 12 8.14 -14.86 -0.83
N GLY A 13 7.63 -14.84 -2.08
CA GLY A 13 6.36 -15.46 -2.44
C GLY A 13 6.41 -16.97 -2.66
N ALA A 14 7.61 -17.58 -2.62
CA ALA A 14 7.77 -19.01 -2.76
C ALA A 14 7.76 -19.74 -1.41
N PRO A 15 7.03 -20.87 -1.26
CA PRO A 15 7.10 -21.67 -0.05
C PRO A 15 8.53 -22.18 0.19
N VAL A 16 9.02 -22.02 1.43
CA VAL A 16 10.42 -22.35 1.82
C VAL A 16 10.78 -23.84 1.59
N ALA A 17 9.79 -24.72 1.65
CA ALA A 17 9.97 -26.15 1.45
C ALA A 17 10.13 -26.59 -0.02
N ASN A 18 9.91 -25.68 -0.97
CA ASN A 18 9.93 -26.00 -2.40
C ASN A 18 11.18 -25.42 -3.08
N ASP A 19 11.72 -26.17 -4.02
CA ASP A 19 12.75 -25.66 -4.92
C ASP A 19 12.20 -24.51 -5.76
N VAL A 20 12.80 -23.34 -5.65
CA VAL A 20 12.43 -22.18 -6.45
C VAL A 20 13.26 -22.16 -7.73
N ARG A 21 12.63 -22.46 -8.85
CA ARG A 21 13.25 -22.32 -10.15
C ARG A 21 13.18 -20.87 -10.61
N PHE A 22 14.33 -20.23 -10.77
CA PHE A 22 14.37 -18.91 -11.38
C PHE A 22 14.00 -18.98 -12.86
N GLY A 23 13.12 -18.06 -13.30
CA GLY A 23 12.76 -17.90 -14.70
C GLY A 23 12.38 -16.46 -15.01
N TYR A 24 12.73 -15.97 -16.20
CA TYR A 24 12.39 -14.59 -16.60
C TYR A 24 10.89 -14.35 -16.60
N ASN A 25 10.09 -15.35 -16.97
CA ASN A 25 8.62 -15.25 -16.96
C ASN A 25 8.05 -15.02 -15.54
N LEU A 26 8.60 -15.72 -14.53
CA LEU A 26 8.22 -15.53 -13.12
C LEU A 26 8.63 -14.15 -12.64
N GLY A 27 9.80 -13.67 -13.06
CA GLY A 27 10.24 -12.30 -12.76
C GLY A 27 9.34 -11.24 -13.39
N ASP A 28 8.89 -11.43 -14.62
CA ASP A 28 7.96 -10.52 -15.29
C ASP A 28 6.56 -10.54 -14.66
N GLU A 29 6.11 -11.70 -14.16
CA GLU A 29 4.87 -11.81 -13.40
C GLU A 29 4.96 -11.05 -12.08
N ALA A 30 6.01 -11.28 -11.28
CA ALA A 30 6.28 -10.56 -10.05
C ALA A 30 6.34 -9.04 -10.29
N ARG A 31 7.02 -8.61 -11.36
CA ARG A 31 7.09 -7.19 -11.74
C ARG A 31 5.71 -6.59 -12.04
N ARG A 32 4.83 -7.33 -12.72
CA ARG A 32 3.46 -6.86 -12.99
C ARG A 32 2.65 -6.67 -11.71
N LYS A 33 2.82 -7.55 -10.72
CA LYS A 33 2.18 -7.40 -9.40
C LYS A 33 2.67 -6.14 -8.68
N LEU A 34 3.98 -5.91 -8.67
CA LEU A 34 4.56 -4.69 -8.09
C LEU A 34 4.13 -3.42 -8.84
N LEU A 35 3.95 -3.48 -10.16
CA LEU A 35 3.40 -2.36 -10.93
C LEU A 35 1.97 -2.01 -10.54
N SER A 36 1.14 -2.98 -10.16
CA SER A 36 -0.21 -2.70 -9.65
C SER A 36 -0.16 -1.88 -8.37
N PHE A 37 0.73 -2.22 -7.44
CA PHE A 37 0.97 -1.43 -6.22
C PHE A 37 1.52 -0.03 -6.55
N TRP A 38 2.50 0.05 -7.44
CA TRP A 38 3.04 1.33 -7.91
C TRP A 38 1.97 2.24 -8.52
N ASN A 39 1.02 1.69 -9.26
CA ASN A 39 -0.07 2.45 -9.88
C ASN A 39 -1.01 3.07 -8.82
N ILE A 40 -1.23 2.39 -7.67
CA ILE A 40 -1.98 2.97 -6.54
C ILE A 40 -1.25 4.20 -6.00
N PHE A 41 0.07 4.08 -5.76
CA PHE A 41 0.90 5.21 -5.36
C PHE A 41 0.86 6.34 -6.37
N THR A 42 1.03 6.05 -7.65
CA THR A 42 1.00 7.06 -8.72
C THR A 42 -0.35 7.77 -8.76
N PHE A 43 -1.45 7.03 -8.63
CA PHE A 43 -2.79 7.62 -8.54
C PHE A 43 -2.89 8.60 -7.37
N PHE A 44 -2.53 8.17 -6.17
CA PHE A 44 -2.58 9.03 -4.99
C PHE A 44 -1.69 10.28 -5.18
N ASN A 45 -0.43 10.07 -5.54
CA ASN A 45 0.55 11.14 -5.66
C ASN A 45 0.16 12.19 -6.72
N THR A 46 -0.43 11.76 -7.84
CA THR A 46 -0.89 12.65 -8.90
C THR A 46 -1.90 13.67 -8.38
N TYR A 47 -2.89 13.23 -7.63
CA TYR A 47 -3.90 14.13 -7.07
C TYR A 47 -3.40 14.88 -5.84
N ALA A 48 -2.62 14.24 -4.99
CA ALA A 48 -2.05 14.86 -3.79
C ALA A 48 -1.07 16.01 -4.11
N GLN A 49 -0.38 15.97 -5.24
CA GLN A 49 0.47 17.09 -5.70
C GLN A 49 -0.35 18.34 -6.04
N ILE A 50 -1.58 18.17 -6.50
CA ILE A 50 -2.49 19.26 -6.85
C ILE A 50 -3.18 19.79 -5.60
N ASP A 51 -3.81 18.90 -4.84
CA ASP A 51 -4.68 19.24 -3.70
C ASP A 51 -3.92 19.49 -2.40
N LYS A 52 -2.68 18.97 -2.28
CA LYS A 52 -1.79 19.08 -1.12
C LYS A 52 -2.49 18.76 0.21
N PRO A 53 -3.10 17.57 0.35
CA PRO A 53 -3.85 17.22 1.55
C PRO A 53 -2.92 17.19 2.78
N VAL A 54 -3.36 17.84 3.87
CA VAL A 54 -2.67 17.80 5.17
C VAL A 54 -3.30 16.67 5.98
N LEU A 55 -2.61 15.54 6.11
CA LEU A 55 -3.12 14.36 6.79
C LEU A 55 -2.47 14.13 8.17
N GLU A 56 -1.41 14.86 8.51
CA GLU A 56 -0.78 14.77 9.83
C GLU A 56 -1.75 15.18 10.92
N GLY A 57 -2.02 14.28 11.85
CA GLY A 57 -3.02 14.48 12.91
C GLY A 57 -4.47 14.47 12.45
N TYR A 58 -4.75 14.35 11.16
CA TYR A 58 -6.11 14.28 10.65
C TYR A 58 -6.72 12.90 10.90
N GLN A 59 -7.82 12.87 11.63
CA GLN A 59 -8.64 11.69 11.87
C GLN A 59 -10.11 12.05 11.62
N PRO A 60 -10.72 11.55 10.54
CA PRO A 60 -12.12 11.81 10.27
C PRO A 60 -13.01 11.18 11.34
N ALA A 61 -14.05 11.92 11.78
CA ALA A 61 -15.07 11.35 12.65
C ALA A 61 -15.75 10.15 11.93
N PHE A 62 -16.07 9.10 12.69
CA PHE A 62 -16.66 7.86 12.14
C PHE A 62 -17.88 8.10 11.25
N GLY A 63 -18.75 9.07 11.62
CA GLY A 63 -19.93 9.45 10.86
C GLY A 63 -19.63 10.13 9.51
N LYS A 64 -18.40 10.58 9.27
CA LYS A 64 -17.96 11.17 7.98
C LYS A 64 -17.43 10.13 6.99
N LEU A 65 -17.11 8.93 7.49
CA LEU A 65 -16.63 7.83 6.64
C LEU A 65 -17.78 7.25 5.82
N THR A 66 -17.59 7.18 4.51
CA THR A 66 -18.52 6.45 3.64
C THR A 66 -18.47 4.94 3.94
N PRO A 67 -19.46 4.15 3.50
CA PRO A 67 -19.38 2.68 3.61
C PRO A 67 -18.11 2.08 2.99
N THR A 68 -17.62 2.65 1.88
CA THR A 68 -16.39 2.19 1.22
C THR A 68 -15.12 2.56 2.00
N ASP A 69 -15.08 3.72 2.67
CA ASP A 69 -13.98 4.12 3.55
C ASP A 69 -13.88 3.19 4.77
N ARG A 70 -15.03 2.90 5.40
CA ARG A 70 -15.10 1.95 6.53
C ARG A 70 -14.66 0.55 6.12
N TRP A 71 -15.12 0.09 4.95
CA TRP A 71 -14.71 -1.19 4.40
C TRP A 71 -13.19 -1.24 4.18
N LEU A 72 -12.60 -0.21 3.56
CA LEU A 72 -11.15 -0.16 3.34
C LEU A 72 -10.38 -0.15 4.66
N GLY A 73 -10.83 0.61 5.67
CA GLY A 73 -10.24 0.61 7.01
C GLY A 73 -10.26 -0.77 7.67
N LEU A 74 -11.40 -1.48 7.58
CA LEU A 74 -11.52 -2.85 8.09
C LEU A 74 -10.60 -3.83 7.34
N ARG A 75 -10.50 -3.71 6.01
CA ARG A 75 -9.58 -4.53 5.19
C ARG A 75 -8.12 -4.25 5.54
N THR A 76 -7.76 -2.98 5.77
CA THR A 76 -6.42 -2.58 6.20
C THR A 76 -6.06 -3.20 7.55
N ASN A 77 -6.96 -3.10 8.54
CA ASN A 77 -6.73 -3.70 9.85
C ASN A 77 -6.64 -5.23 9.80
N ALA A 78 -7.46 -5.87 8.95
CA ALA A 78 -7.39 -7.30 8.73
C ALA A 78 -6.05 -7.71 8.07
N PHE A 79 -5.55 -6.89 7.14
CA PHE A 79 -4.25 -7.11 6.50
C PHE A 79 -3.11 -6.98 7.51
N ILE A 80 -3.11 -5.94 8.37
CA ILE A 80 -2.11 -5.78 9.44
C ILE A 80 -2.08 -7.02 10.34
N LYS A 81 -3.24 -7.40 10.88
CA LYS A 81 -3.36 -8.57 11.75
C LYS A 81 -2.81 -9.82 11.09
N ARG A 82 -3.21 -10.07 9.85
CA ARG A 82 -2.77 -11.23 9.09
C ARG A 82 -1.27 -11.20 8.80
N ALA A 83 -0.74 -10.03 8.45
CA ALA A 83 0.70 -9.83 8.22
C ALA A 83 1.51 -10.18 9.47
N THR A 84 1.08 -9.69 10.65
CA THR A 84 1.74 -10.02 11.92
C THR A 84 1.75 -11.54 12.16
N GLU A 85 0.60 -12.21 12.05
CA GLU A 85 0.49 -13.65 12.27
C GLU A 85 1.40 -14.45 11.34
N VAL A 86 1.44 -14.13 10.04
CA VAL A 86 2.23 -14.92 9.07
C VAL A 86 3.72 -14.61 9.15
N MET A 87 4.10 -13.40 9.57
CA MET A 87 5.50 -13.03 9.77
C MET A 87 6.07 -13.65 11.06
N ASP A 88 5.31 -13.72 12.13
CA ASP A 88 5.68 -14.43 13.37
C ASP A 88 5.92 -15.93 13.10
N ASP A 89 5.19 -16.51 12.15
CA ASP A 89 5.33 -17.88 11.70
C ASP A 89 6.39 -18.08 10.60
N TYR A 90 7.10 -17.02 10.18
CA TYR A 90 8.06 -17.04 9.04
C TYR A 90 7.45 -17.49 7.69
N LYS A 91 6.14 -17.28 7.49
CA LYS A 91 5.40 -17.67 6.28
C LYS A 91 5.29 -16.51 5.28
N THR A 92 6.41 -15.94 4.86
CA THR A 92 6.46 -14.77 3.95
C THR A 92 5.66 -14.95 2.67
N TYR A 93 5.57 -16.20 2.15
CA TYR A 93 4.80 -16.51 0.94
C TYR A 93 3.30 -16.27 1.11
N LEU A 94 2.76 -16.42 2.33
CA LEU A 94 1.37 -16.07 2.62
C LEU A 94 1.19 -14.56 2.67
N LEU A 95 2.16 -13.82 3.25
CA LEU A 95 2.13 -12.36 3.24
C LEU A 95 2.10 -11.81 1.81
N VAL A 96 2.94 -12.33 0.92
CA VAL A 96 2.97 -11.92 -0.51
C VAL A 96 1.60 -12.16 -1.15
N LYS A 97 0.99 -13.32 -0.91
CA LYS A 97 -0.35 -13.64 -1.44
C LYS A 97 -1.42 -12.71 -0.88
N ASP A 98 -1.42 -12.46 0.42
CA ASP A 98 -2.39 -11.60 1.09
C ASP A 98 -2.22 -10.14 0.64
N PHE A 99 -0.99 -9.69 0.42
CA PHE A 99 -0.67 -8.39 -0.16
C PHE A 99 -1.23 -8.22 -1.58
N GLU A 100 -1.10 -9.23 -2.46
CA GLU A 100 -1.67 -9.19 -3.81
C GLU A 100 -3.19 -8.99 -3.79
N VAL A 101 -3.88 -9.73 -2.92
CA VAL A 101 -5.33 -9.59 -2.74
C VAL A 101 -5.68 -8.19 -2.22
N PHE A 102 -4.93 -7.67 -1.26
CA PHE A 102 -5.18 -6.35 -0.71
C PHE A 102 -4.91 -5.22 -1.72
N VAL A 103 -3.85 -5.32 -2.52
CA VAL A 103 -3.57 -4.39 -3.63
C VAL A 103 -4.71 -4.40 -4.65
N ASP A 104 -5.27 -5.57 -4.97
CA ASP A 104 -6.43 -5.70 -5.86
C ASP A 104 -7.68 -5.04 -5.27
N ASP A 105 -7.95 -5.25 -3.98
CA ASP A 105 -9.03 -4.59 -3.23
C ASP A 105 -8.93 -3.06 -3.30
N ILE A 106 -7.72 -2.50 -3.11
CA ILE A 106 -7.50 -1.06 -3.20
C ILE A 106 -7.72 -0.55 -4.62
N SER A 107 -7.08 -1.19 -5.61
CA SER A 107 -7.05 -0.72 -6.99
C SER A 107 -8.40 -0.90 -7.70
N ASN A 108 -8.90 -2.15 -7.73
CA ASN A 108 -10.06 -2.52 -8.54
C ASN A 108 -11.39 -2.25 -7.85
N TRP A 109 -11.40 -2.13 -6.53
CA TRP A 109 -12.62 -1.84 -5.79
C TRP A 109 -12.63 -0.41 -5.23
N TYR A 110 -11.74 -0.08 -4.28
CA TYR A 110 -11.79 1.22 -3.61
C TYR A 110 -11.55 2.39 -4.57
N ILE A 111 -10.42 2.41 -5.27
CA ILE A 111 -10.08 3.51 -6.19
C ILE A 111 -11.12 3.61 -7.30
N ARG A 112 -11.50 2.50 -7.91
CA ARG A 112 -12.48 2.51 -9.01
C ARG A 112 -13.82 3.09 -8.59
N THR A 113 -14.29 2.75 -7.40
CA THR A 113 -15.59 3.21 -6.86
C THR A 113 -15.54 4.66 -6.40
N ASN A 114 -14.40 5.09 -5.83
CA ASN A 114 -14.25 6.41 -5.21
C ASN A 114 -13.48 7.42 -6.07
N ARG A 115 -13.06 7.05 -7.29
CA ARG A 115 -12.21 7.87 -8.15
C ARG A 115 -12.72 9.31 -8.32
N ARG A 116 -14.03 9.49 -8.41
CA ARG A 116 -14.66 10.82 -8.58
C ARG A 116 -14.42 11.75 -7.40
N ARG A 117 -14.24 11.23 -6.18
CA ARG A 117 -13.99 12.03 -4.99
C ARG A 117 -12.63 12.72 -5.00
N PHE A 118 -11.66 12.20 -5.74
CA PHE A 118 -10.32 12.79 -5.86
C PHE A 118 -10.23 13.94 -6.86
N TRP A 119 -11.09 14.00 -7.86
CA TRP A 119 -11.04 15.04 -8.88
C TRP A 119 -12.19 16.08 -8.78
N LYS A 120 -13.28 15.79 -8.08
CA LYS A 120 -14.34 16.75 -7.84
C LYS A 120 -13.98 17.69 -6.71
N THR A 121 -14.24 18.98 -6.90
CA THR A 121 -13.93 20.04 -5.93
C THR A 121 -15.13 20.52 -5.11
N GLU A 122 -16.30 19.88 -5.28
CA GLU A 122 -17.56 20.35 -4.69
C GLU A 122 -17.67 20.09 -3.17
N ASP A 123 -16.93 19.08 -2.64
CA ASP A 123 -16.91 18.73 -1.22
C ASP A 123 -15.48 18.42 -0.76
N GLU A 124 -14.81 19.46 -0.29
CA GLU A 124 -13.44 19.35 0.24
C GLU A 124 -13.35 18.41 1.45
N ALA A 125 -14.39 18.37 2.29
CA ALA A 125 -14.39 17.53 3.49
C ALA A 125 -14.47 16.03 3.11
N ASP A 126 -15.33 15.65 2.17
CA ASP A 126 -15.42 14.30 1.66
C ASP A 126 -14.13 13.87 0.92
N LYS A 127 -13.54 14.79 0.17
CA LYS A 127 -12.27 14.59 -0.50
C LYS A 127 -11.13 14.28 0.49
N MET A 128 -11.04 15.05 1.58
CA MET A 128 -10.05 14.81 2.64
C MET A 128 -10.23 13.44 3.29
N VAL A 129 -11.47 13.00 3.50
CA VAL A 129 -11.76 11.65 4.02
C VAL A 129 -11.27 10.57 3.05
N ALA A 130 -11.49 10.76 1.74
CA ALA A 130 -11.01 9.82 0.72
C ALA A 130 -9.48 9.73 0.69
N TYR A 131 -8.78 10.88 0.77
CA TYR A 131 -7.31 10.91 0.89
C TYR A 131 -6.83 10.19 2.13
N TRP A 132 -7.45 10.45 3.28
CA TRP A 132 -7.07 9.79 4.53
C TRP A 132 -7.22 8.27 4.45
N ALA A 133 -8.37 7.78 3.96
CA ALA A 133 -8.62 6.35 3.86
C ALA A 133 -7.65 5.64 2.92
N LEU A 134 -7.38 6.22 1.73
CA LEU A 134 -6.44 5.66 0.78
C LEU A 134 -4.99 5.75 1.28
N PHE A 135 -4.63 6.88 1.92
CA PHE A 135 -3.31 7.05 2.53
C PHE A 135 -3.06 5.99 3.61
N TYR A 136 -4.02 5.78 4.51
CA TYR A 136 -3.91 4.78 5.56
C TYR A 136 -3.63 3.38 4.99
N ALA A 137 -4.37 2.95 3.98
CA ALA A 137 -4.17 1.66 3.33
C ALA A 137 -2.82 1.56 2.60
N LEU A 138 -2.46 2.60 1.84
CA LEU A 138 -1.21 2.63 1.08
C LEU A 138 0.01 2.67 2.00
N ASN A 139 -0.02 3.52 3.03
CA ASN A 139 1.07 3.63 4.01
C ASN A 139 1.27 2.32 4.78
N THR A 140 0.19 1.64 5.14
CA THR A 140 0.25 0.29 5.75
C THR A 140 0.95 -0.70 4.81
N CYS A 141 0.60 -0.73 3.52
CA CYS A 141 1.31 -1.58 2.55
C CYS A 141 2.81 -1.27 2.50
N VAL A 142 3.17 0.02 2.53
CA VAL A 142 4.57 0.47 2.50
C VAL A 142 5.34 -0.04 3.72
N GLN A 143 4.77 0.09 4.92
CA GLN A 143 5.40 -0.37 6.16
C GLN A 143 5.51 -1.90 6.20
N VAL A 144 4.41 -2.61 5.99
CA VAL A 144 4.35 -4.09 6.07
C VAL A 144 5.25 -4.76 5.04
N MET A 145 5.35 -4.19 3.83
CA MET A 145 6.16 -4.78 2.74
C MET A 145 7.61 -4.30 2.71
N SER A 146 8.02 -3.38 3.58
CA SER A 146 9.38 -2.84 3.60
C SER A 146 10.48 -3.90 3.76
N PRO A 147 10.31 -5.00 4.51
CA PRO A 147 11.32 -6.05 4.58
C PRO A 147 11.47 -6.85 3.26
N ILE A 148 10.41 -6.91 2.44
CA ILE A 148 10.38 -7.72 1.22
C ILE A 148 10.81 -6.89 0.00
N ILE A 149 10.25 -5.69 -0.18
CA ILE A 149 10.50 -4.79 -1.31
C ILE A 149 11.06 -3.42 -0.85
N PRO A 150 12.26 -3.41 -0.22
CA PRO A 150 12.79 -2.26 0.50
C PRO A 150 12.98 -1.00 -0.36
N PHE A 151 13.37 -1.14 -1.63
CA PHE A 151 13.65 0.03 -2.47
C PHE A 151 12.36 0.73 -2.93
N MET A 152 11.35 -0.03 -3.31
CA MET A 152 10.06 0.53 -3.71
C MET A 152 9.34 1.18 -2.53
N THR A 153 9.32 0.51 -1.38
CA THR A 153 8.67 1.05 -0.18
C THR A 153 9.37 2.29 0.35
N GLU A 154 10.70 2.31 0.37
CA GLU A 154 11.46 3.50 0.75
C GLU A 154 11.19 4.67 -0.21
N HIS A 155 11.17 4.42 -1.51
CA HIS A 155 10.84 5.47 -2.48
C HIS A 155 9.45 6.06 -2.24
N ILE A 156 8.44 5.19 -2.05
CA ILE A 156 7.07 5.63 -1.76
C ILE A 156 7.02 6.38 -0.42
N TRP A 157 7.73 5.92 0.60
CA TRP A 157 7.82 6.59 1.89
C TRP A 157 8.35 8.02 1.76
N GLN A 158 9.43 8.24 1.02
CA GLN A 158 10.02 9.56 0.81
C GLN A 158 9.10 10.48 -0.02
N GLU A 159 8.48 9.94 -1.08
CA GLU A 159 7.68 10.73 -2.02
C GLU A 159 6.24 10.96 -1.56
N LEU A 160 5.74 10.14 -0.65
CA LEU A 160 4.37 10.19 -0.16
C LEU A 160 4.32 10.50 1.34
N THR A 161 4.75 9.55 2.17
CA THR A 161 4.51 9.60 3.62
C THR A 161 5.16 10.83 4.24
N ARG A 162 6.42 11.09 3.95
CA ARG A 162 7.14 12.25 4.50
C ARG A 162 6.65 13.61 3.97
N LYS A 163 5.99 13.63 2.82
CA LYS A 163 5.39 14.87 2.29
C LYS A 163 4.06 15.18 2.96
N VAL A 164 3.31 14.14 3.33
CA VAL A 164 1.99 14.24 3.95
C VAL A 164 2.10 14.29 5.48
N MET A 165 3.13 13.67 6.05
CA MET A 165 3.46 13.60 7.47
C MET A 165 4.94 13.97 7.69
N PRO A 166 5.28 15.26 7.76
CA PRO A 166 6.67 15.73 7.85
C PRO A 166 7.46 15.19 9.06
N ASN A 167 6.78 14.87 10.15
CA ASN A 167 7.38 14.31 11.38
C ASN A 167 7.54 12.79 11.34
N ALA A 168 7.15 12.11 10.24
CA ALA A 168 7.38 10.67 10.08
C ALA A 168 8.90 10.34 10.11
N PRO A 169 9.29 9.14 10.54
CA PRO A 169 10.68 8.69 10.51
C PRO A 169 11.36 8.93 9.17
N ILE A 170 12.68 9.19 9.20
CA ILE A 170 13.44 9.52 7.97
C ILE A 170 13.47 8.39 6.94
N SER A 171 13.16 7.16 7.35
CA SER A 171 13.07 5.98 6.49
C SER A 171 11.92 5.09 6.96
N VAL A 172 11.27 4.38 6.03
CA VAL A 172 10.27 3.38 6.36
C VAL A 172 10.84 2.26 7.25
N HIS A 173 12.13 1.96 7.10
CA HIS A 173 12.80 0.92 7.88
C HIS A 173 13.03 1.28 9.36
N LEU A 174 12.70 2.51 9.75
CA LEU A 174 12.74 2.99 11.13
C LEU A 174 11.32 3.21 11.70
N SER A 175 10.30 2.82 10.96
CA SER A 175 8.91 2.92 11.40
C SER A 175 8.41 1.59 11.97
N ASP A 176 7.56 1.68 12.98
CA ASP A 176 6.79 0.54 13.52
C ASP A 176 5.47 0.37 12.76
N TRP A 177 4.93 -0.85 12.76
CA TRP A 177 3.64 -1.21 12.17
C TRP A 177 2.90 -2.25 13.00
#